data_74f765c26f98febfc3021837c87224d7
#
_entry.id   74f765c26f98febfc3021837c87224d7
#
_cell.length_a   1.000
_cell.length_b   1.000
_cell.length_c   1.000
_cell.angle_alpha   90.00
_cell.angle_beta   90.00
_cell.angle_gamma   90.00
#
_symmetry.space_group_name_H-M   'P 1'
#
loop_
_entity.id
_entity.type
_entity.pdbx_description
1 polymer ?
#
loop_
_entity_poly.entity_id
_entity_poly.type
_entity_poly.pdbx_seq_one_letter_code
_entity_poly.pdbx_strand_id
1 'polypeptide(L)'
;MTLRYGREMLTPHAGRALEFLMAGDQAYCSSSIFGNTRKYHGLFVHEGTVYFSSLDEQVNGVRISGQQYEGTAQSDSPGNCFSFSLYPPSWIFWIDDVIVKKTITFNNSPIITYDLTGEADLFIRPLIANRSVNQVIRDPHIEFEYNENVLQWSGTVLRGDMPFTLEQETYWNVWYEREKERGYEHVEDLLSPGFFSGHVNSESVSLRCFRKDNVVGLQKNTPEAHSFQDWLDRAADTFCHNNEIYAGYHWFTESWGRDSAISVTGLLIDRGKKVAAQCVLRHLAENMTGGLIPNRFPDNYHTSDASLWFIHALSRYHCQWGEDTFIQSMVPVITRILDQYPDSPVAKIDHHLISVAPRSTWMDTIFTPREGKPVEINALWIHALTWVESLGLTPPVRSAAAISEFEKFWNEESGCLYDRIDPIDPTLRPNQVIALALGLVDADKASAALATVSKALLTPYGLRTLSPHDARYQGHFNGDGSYHNGCVWPWLTGWYTEALIRNGTPGSKVAPLLEPIKTHIREAGAGFISEIFDGDFPYTPGGCIAQAWSVAEISRACRMVSLLKKTDGV
;
A
#
# COMPACT_ATOMS: atom_id res chain seq x y z
N MET A 1 15.59 -10.91 -9.95
CA MET A 1 15.11 -11.43 -8.64
C MET A 1 13.71 -11.97 -8.84
N THR A 2 13.55 -13.28 -8.95
CA THR A 2 12.23 -13.91 -9.14
C THR A 2 11.67 -14.27 -7.76
N LEU A 3 10.42 -13.90 -7.46
CA LEU A 3 9.74 -14.33 -6.24
C LEU A 3 9.13 -15.72 -6.47
N ARG A 4 9.91 -16.74 -6.11
CA ARG A 4 9.53 -18.16 -6.14
C ARG A 4 9.68 -18.77 -4.76
N TYR A 5 8.75 -19.64 -4.42
CA TYR A 5 8.68 -20.36 -3.17
C TYR A 5 8.65 -21.85 -3.48
N GLY A 6 9.65 -22.57 -3.02
CA GLY A 6 9.73 -24.03 -3.15
C GLY A 6 8.93 -24.74 -2.05
N ARG A 7 8.77 -26.06 -2.18
CA ARG A 7 7.99 -26.89 -1.26
C ARG A 7 8.36 -26.70 0.22
N GLU A 8 9.64 -26.50 0.51
CA GLU A 8 10.12 -26.30 1.88
C GLU A 8 9.61 -24.99 2.52
N MET A 9 9.31 -23.98 1.70
CA MET A 9 8.78 -22.69 2.13
C MET A 9 7.24 -22.65 2.14
N LEU A 10 6.58 -23.63 1.53
CA LEU A 10 5.13 -23.70 1.36
C LEU A 10 4.49 -24.60 2.42
N THR A 11 4.81 -24.36 3.69
CA THR A 11 4.02 -24.96 4.78
C THR A 11 2.59 -24.42 4.78
N PRO A 12 1.61 -25.13 5.35
CA PRO A 12 0.22 -24.64 5.45
C PRO A 12 0.13 -23.24 6.04
N HIS A 13 0.85 -22.98 7.12
CA HIS A 13 0.86 -21.66 7.77
C HIS A 13 1.53 -20.59 6.89
N ALA A 14 2.70 -20.86 6.33
CA ALA A 14 3.41 -19.92 5.47
C ALA A 14 2.62 -19.59 4.20
N GLY A 15 1.99 -20.59 3.56
CA GLY A 15 1.19 -20.39 2.36
C GLY A 15 -0.08 -19.56 2.61
N ARG A 16 -0.59 -19.55 3.85
CA ARG A 16 -1.69 -18.67 4.24
C ARG A 16 -1.25 -17.29 4.70
N ALA A 17 -0.03 -17.17 5.20
CA ALA A 17 0.55 -15.89 5.58
C ALA A 17 0.98 -15.04 4.38
N LEU A 18 1.25 -15.68 3.23
CA LEU A 18 1.67 -15.03 1.99
C LEU A 18 0.45 -14.72 1.13
N GLU A 19 0.26 -13.44 0.86
CA GLU A 19 -0.85 -12.94 0.06
C GLU A 19 -0.34 -12.39 -1.28
N PHE A 20 -1.07 -12.64 -2.36
CA PHE A 20 -0.82 -12.02 -3.66
C PHE A 20 -1.95 -11.03 -3.99
N LEU A 21 -1.59 -10.01 -4.77
CA LEU A 21 -2.50 -8.99 -5.23
C LEU A 21 -2.18 -8.63 -6.68
N MET A 22 -3.21 -8.61 -7.52
CA MET A 22 -3.19 -8.01 -8.86
C MET A 22 -4.35 -7.03 -8.94
N ALA A 23 -4.08 -5.78 -9.30
CA ALA A 23 -5.11 -4.76 -9.41
C ALA A 23 -5.12 -4.12 -10.81
N GLY A 24 -6.27 -3.60 -11.16
CA GLY A 24 -6.56 -2.82 -12.35
C GLY A 24 -7.55 -1.71 -12.01
N ASP A 25 -8.12 -1.08 -13.03
CA ASP A 25 -9.09 0.00 -12.82
C ASP A 25 -10.33 -0.55 -12.09
N GLN A 26 -10.60 -0.06 -10.87
CA GLN A 26 -11.74 -0.41 -10.03
C GLN A 26 -11.90 -1.91 -9.68
N ALA A 27 -10.92 -2.74 -10.05
CA ALA A 27 -10.99 -4.18 -9.81
C ALA A 27 -9.67 -4.75 -9.29
N TYR A 28 -9.76 -5.84 -8.53
CA TYR A 28 -8.57 -6.60 -8.13
C TYR A 28 -8.87 -8.10 -7.99
N CYS A 29 -7.78 -8.88 -8.03
CA CYS A 29 -7.72 -10.29 -7.68
C CYS A 29 -6.71 -10.46 -6.56
N SER A 30 -7.12 -11.03 -5.44
CA SER A 30 -6.25 -11.24 -4.29
C SER A 30 -6.68 -12.48 -3.50
N SER A 31 -5.69 -13.21 -3.01
CA SER A 31 -5.87 -14.34 -2.08
C SER A 31 -4.56 -14.61 -1.35
N SER A 32 -4.56 -15.49 -0.36
CA SER A 32 -3.32 -16.12 0.03
C SER A 32 -2.95 -17.25 -0.95
N ILE A 33 -1.72 -17.78 -0.84
CA ILE A 33 -1.28 -18.88 -1.71
C ILE A 33 -2.16 -20.12 -1.51
N PHE A 34 -2.67 -20.34 -0.29
CA PHE A 34 -3.50 -21.50 0.06
C PHE A 34 -4.91 -21.09 0.53
N GLY A 35 -5.62 -20.30 -0.29
CA GLY A 35 -7.00 -19.93 -0.06
C GLY A 35 -7.19 -18.60 0.67
N ASN A 36 -8.44 -18.18 0.80
CA ASN A 36 -8.76 -16.87 1.37
C ASN A 36 -8.58 -16.84 2.89
N THR A 37 -7.86 -15.85 3.39
CA THR A 37 -7.66 -15.60 4.83
C THR A 37 -8.27 -14.29 5.30
N ARG A 38 -8.82 -13.51 4.36
CA ARG A 38 -9.49 -12.23 4.60
C ARG A 38 -10.83 -12.17 3.89
N LYS A 39 -11.81 -11.47 4.46
CA LYS A 39 -13.06 -11.14 3.77
C LYS A 39 -12.87 -10.26 2.53
N TYR A 40 -11.74 -9.53 2.46
CA TYR A 40 -11.33 -8.71 1.32
C TYR A 40 -10.79 -9.53 0.14
N HIS A 41 -10.41 -10.79 0.36
CA HIS A 41 -9.95 -11.67 -0.70
C HIS A 41 -11.08 -12.03 -1.66
N GLY A 42 -10.71 -12.15 -2.93
CA GLY A 42 -11.56 -12.64 -3.99
C GLY A 42 -10.78 -12.77 -5.29
N LEU A 43 -11.12 -13.80 -6.06
CA LEU A 43 -10.58 -13.97 -7.42
C LEU A 43 -11.09 -12.90 -8.36
N PHE A 44 -12.29 -12.33 -8.07
CA PHE A 44 -12.78 -11.13 -8.75
C PHE A 44 -13.52 -10.22 -7.78
N VAL A 45 -12.91 -9.07 -7.52
CA VAL A 45 -13.48 -7.97 -6.76
C VAL A 45 -13.56 -6.76 -7.68
N HIS A 46 -14.71 -6.10 -7.74
CA HIS A 46 -14.94 -4.94 -8.59
C HIS A 46 -15.79 -3.91 -7.84
N GLU A 47 -15.36 -2.65 -7.84
CA GLU A 47 -16.04 -1.53 -7.14
C GLU A 47 -16.42 -1.88 -5.69
N GLY A 48 -15.48 -2.45 -4.92
CA GLY A 48 -15.71 -2.81 -3.53
C GLY A 48 -16.68 -3.96 -3.30
N THR A 49 -17.05 -4.72 -4.35
CA THR A 49 -17.92 -5.90 -4.27
C THR A 49 -17.15 -7.17 -4.64
N VAL A 50 -17.19 -8.17 -3.76
CA VAL A 50 -16.68 -9.53 -4.05
C VAL A 50 -17.75 -10.26 -4.84
N TYR A 51 -17.48 -10.55 -6.10
CA TYR A 51 -18.36 -11.35 -6.96
C TYR A 51 -17.92 -12.81 -7.00
N PHE A 52 -16.64 -13.06 -7.19
CA PHE A 52 -16.06 -14.39 -7.25
C PHE A 52 -15.05 -14.55 -6.12
N SER A 53 -15.40 -15.33 -5.11
CA SER A 53 -14.60 -15.48 -3.89
C SER A 53 -13.40 -16.40 -4.12
N SER A 54 -13.65 -17.67 -4.44
CA SER A 54 -12.59 -18.68 -4.55
C SER A 54 -13.05 -19.89 -5.39
N LEU A 55 -12.18 -20.89 -5.48
CA LEU A 55 -12.43 -22.16 -6.17
C LEU A 55 -12.21 -23.33 -5.23
N ASP A 56 -13.03 -24.38 -5.35
CA ASP A 56 -12.71 -25.73 -4.88
C ASP A 56 -12.32 -26.59 -6.10
N GLU A 57 -11.08 -27.07 -6.11
CA GLU A 57 -10.44 -27.66 -7.27
C GLU A 57 -9.86 -29.03 -6.94
N GLN A 58 -10.09 -29.99 -7.85
CA GLN A 58 -9.56 -31.34 -7.69
C GLN A 58 -9.00 -31.86 -9.03
N VAL A 59 -7.95 -32.64 -8.94
CA VAL A 59 -7.30 -33.36 -10.04
C VAL A 59 -7.25 -34.85 -9.65
N ASN A 60 -7.87 -35.73 -10.41
CA ASN A 60 -8.03 -37.16 -10.08
C ASN A 60 -8.60 -37.36 -8.65
N GLY A 61 -9.53 -36.51 -8.22
CA GLY A 61 -10.11 -36.55 -6.88
C GLY A 61 -9.20 -36.00 -5.75
N VAL A 62 -7.98 -35.57 -6.08
CA VAL A 62 -7.05 -34.95 -5.11
C VAL A 62 -7.24 -33.44 -5.12
N ARG A 63 -7.58 -32.85 -3.97
CA ARG A 63 -7.78 -31.41 -3.84
C ARG A 63 -6.50 -30.61 -4.01
N ILE A 64 -6.54 -29.56 -4.82
CA ILE A 64 -5.45 -28.60 -5.06
C ILE A 64 -5.77 -27.19 -4.60
N SER A 65 -6.98 -26.93 -4.11
CA SER A 65 -7.40 -25.68 -3.45
C SER A 65 -7.31 -25.80 -1.94
N GLY A 66 -7.23 -24.67 -1.24
CA GLY A 66 -7.28 -24.59 0.22
C GLY A 66 -8.48 -23.79 0.68
N GLN A 67 -9.30 -24.38 1.57
CA GLN A 67 -10.37 -23.68 2.28
C GLN A 67 -10.19 -23.91 3.78
N GLN A 68 -10.59 -22.93 4.58
CA GLN A 68 -10.64 -23.06 6.02
C GLN A 68 -12.09 -22.99 6.50
N TYR A 69 -12.38 -23.75 7.54
CA TYR A 69 -13.71 -23.78 8.14
C TYR A 69 -13.62 -23.58 9.65
N GLU A 70 -14.58 -22.88 10.22
CA GLU A 70 -14.64 -22.65 11.65
C GLU A 70 -14.74 -23.98 12.42
N GLY A 71 -13.92 -24.15 13.46
CA GLY A 71 -13.93 -25.33 14.33
C GLY A 71 -13.18 -26.55 13.77
N THR A 72 -12.55 -26.45 12.59
CA THR A 72 -11.70 -27.52 12.05
C THR A 72 -10.24 -27.29 12.39
N ALA A 73 -9.57 -28.30 12.96
CA ALA A 73 -8.13 -28.24 13.25
C ALA A 73 -7.26 -28.43 11.99
N GLN A 74 -7.82 -28.88 10.91
CA GLN A 74 -7.13 -29.12 9.63
C GLN A 74 -7.44 -27.98 8.67
N SER A 75 -6.42 -27.25 8.32
CA SER A 75 -6.45 -26.46 7.10
C SER A 75 -6.25 -27.42 5.94
N ASP A 76 -7.19 -27.42 5.01
CA ASP A 76 -6.98 -28.02 3.70
C ASP A 76 -5.92 -27.20 2.97
N SER A 77 -4.65 -27.50 3.20
CA SER A 77 -3.60 -26.96 2.34
C SER A 77 -3.16 -28.06 1.39
N PRO A 78 -2.99 -27.74 0.11
CA PRO A 78 -2.62 -28.76 -0.86
C PRO A 78 -1.19 -29.22 -0.61
N GLY A 79 -1.05 -30.37 0.09
CA GLY A 79 0.24 -31.03 0.36
C GLY A 79 1.00 -31.41 -0.91
N ASN A 80 0.35 -31.35 -2.07
CA ASN A 80 0.89 -31.63 -3.39
C ASN A 80 1.41 -30.39 -4.12
N CYS A 81 1.40 -29.20 -3.50
CA CYS A 81 1.98 -28.00 -4.08
C CYS A 81 3.51 -28.08 -4.02
N PHE A 82 4.13 -28.17 -5.19
CA PHE A 82 5.58 -28.26 -5.33
C PHE A 82 6.26 -26.87 -5.31
N SER A 83 5.65 -25.88 -5.96
CA SER A 83 6.17 -24.51 -5.96
C SER A 83 5.08 -23.49 -6.28
N PHE A 84 5.34 -22.25 -5.85
CA PHE A 84 4.57 -21.07 -6.20
C PHE A 84 5.50 -20.01 -6.76
N SER A 85 5.05 -19.28 -7.79
CA SER A 85 5.70 -18.07 -8.31
C SER A 85 4.71 -16.93 -8.42
N LEU A 86 5.19 -15.69 -8.17
CA LEU A 86 4.27 -14.57 -7.96
C LEU A 86 3.78 -13.91 -9.25
N TYR A 87 4.53 -13.82 -10.31
CA TYR A 87 4.12 -13.08 -11.50
C TYR A 87 4.27 -13.90 -12.79
N PRO A 88 3.11 -14.24 -13.37
CA PRO A 88 1.78 -14.23 -12.75
C PRO A 88 1.71 -15.23 -11.60
N PRO A 89 0.79 -15.07 -10.62
CA PRO A 89 0.59 -16.07 -9.59
C PRO A 89 0.38 -17.44 -10.22
N SER A 90 1.30 -18.36 -9.95
CA SER A 90 1.32 -19.69 -10.58
C SER A 90 1.74 -20.73 -9.58
N TRP A 91 0.97 -21.79 -9.49
CA TRP A 91 1.23 -22.97 -8.66
C TRP A 91 1.62 -24.13 -9.55
N ILE A 92 2.55 -24.97 -9.08
CA ILE A 92 2.86 -26.27 -9.68
C ILE A 92 2.46 -27.33 -8.66
N PHE A 93 1.55 -28.20 -9.06
CA PHE A 93 1.13 -29.37 -8.28
C PHE A 93 1.67 -30.63 -8.96
N TRP A 94 2.03 -31.60 -8.14
CA TRP A 94 2.42 -32.93 -8.61
C TRP A 94 1.51 -33.96 -7.96
N ILE A 95 0.69 -34.60 -8.79
CA ILE A 95 -0.33 -35.57 -8.37
C ILE A 95 -0.13 -36.83 -9.19
N ASP A 96 0.34 -37.90 -8.54
CA ASP A 96 0.74 -39.13 -9.19
C ASP A 96 1.71 -38.87 -10.37
N ASP A 97 1.31 -39.21 -11.59
CA ASP A 97 2.09 -38.98 -12.81
C ASP A 97 1.75 -37.69 -13.55
N VAL A 98 0.88 -36.85 -12.95
CA VAL A 98 0.39 -35.61 -13.56
C VAL A 98 1.03 -34.38 -12.92
N ILE A 99 1.53 -33.48 -13.74
CA ILE A 99 1.95 -32.15 -13.32
C ILE A 99 0.88 -31.15 -13.76
N VAL A 100 0.35 -30.37 -12.82
CA VAL A 100 -0.62 -29.31 -13.07
C VAL A 100 0.00 -27.98 -12.75
N LYS A 101 0.05 -27.06 -13.73
CA LYS A 101 0.40 -25.68 -13.52
C LYS A 101 -0.86 -24.83 -13.56
N LYS A 102 -1.31 -24.36 -12.40
CA LYS A 102 -2.37 -23.35 -12.29
C LYS A 102 -1.75 -21.98 -12.39
N THR A 103 -2.30 -21.09 -13.22
CA THR A 103 -1.86 -19.69 -13.39
C THR A 103 -3.06 -18.77 -13.33
N ILE A 104 -2.93 -17.66 -12.61
CA ILE A 104 -3.93 -16.59 -12.62
C ILE A 104 -3.31 -15.36 -13.30
N THR A 105 -3.96 -14.87 -14.34
CA THR A 105 -3.63 -13.59 -14.97
C THR A 105 -4.78 -12.61 -14.77
N PHE A 106 -4.48 -11.32 -14.73
CA PHE A 106 -5.45 -10.29 -14.43
C PHE A 106 -5.22 -9.03 -15.27
N ASN A 107 -6.28 -8.59 -15.94
CA ASN A 107 -6.35 -7.30 -16.62
C ASN A 107 -7.80 -6.78 -16.48
N ASN A 108 -8.12 -6.18 -15.34
CA ASN A 108 -9.48 -5.81 -14.90
C ASN A 108 -10.44 -7.00 -14.76
N SER A 109 -10.02 -8.20 -15.13
CA SER A 109 -10.74 -9.44 -14.97
C SER A 109 -9.79 -10.63 -14.88
N PRO A 110 -10.06 -11.65 -14.04
CA PRO A 110 -9.20 -12.82 -13.92
C PRO A 110 -9.40 -13.82 -15.06
N ILE A 111 -8.28 -14.40 -15.48
CA ILE A 111 -8.23 -15.63 -16.27
C ILE A 111 -7.42 -16.64 -15.47
N ILE A 112 -8.05 -17.79 -15.18
CA ILE A 112 -7.43 -18.88 -14.44
C ILE A 112 -7.18 -20.02 -15.44
N THR A 113 -5.93 -20.39 -15.61
CA THR A 113 -5.50 -21.40 -16.59
C THR A 113 -4.88 -22.60 -15.86
N TYR A 114 -5.22 -23.78 -16.31
CA TYR A 114 -4.64 -25.05 -15.86
C TYR A 114 -3.94 -25.71 -17.06
N ASP A 115 -2.62 -25.79 -17.00
CA ASP A 115 -1.80 -26.48 -17.98
C ASP A 115 -1.45 -27.85 -17.39
N LEU A 116 -1.90 -28.96 -18.02
CA LEU A 116 -1.65 -30.31 -17.57
C LEU A 116 -0.57 -30.97 -18.41
N THR A 117 0.30 -31.71 -17.73
CA THR A 117 1.23 -32.67 -18.38
C THR A 117 0.83 -34.05 -17.91
N GLY A 118 0.31 -34.87 -18.82
CA GLY A 118 -0.35 -36.15 -18.52
C GLY A 118 -1.87 -36.08 -18.67
N GLU A 119 -2.55 -37.16 -18.30
CA GLU A 119 -4.01 -37.29 -18.38
C GLU A 119 -4.63 -37.22 -16.99
N ALA A 120 -5.66 -36.39 -16.82
CA ALA A 120 -6.37 -36.29 -15.55
C ALA A 120 -7.83 -35.86 -15.71
N ASP A 121 -8.65 -36.27 -14.75
CA ASP A 121 -9.97 -35.72 -14.52
C ASP A 121 -9.84 -34.44 -13.70
N LEU A 122 -10.25 -33.31 -14.29
CA LEU A 122 -10.24 -32.00 -13.64
C LEU A 122 -11.65 -31.63 -13.20
N PHE A 123 -11.81 -31.24 -11.95
CA PHE A 123 -13.03 -30.76 -11.34
C PHE A 123 -12.80 -29.39 -10.71
N ILE A 124 -13.64 -28.40 -11.08
CA ILE A 124 -13.49 -27.01 -10.63
C ILE A 124 -14.86 -26.46 -10.22
N ARG A 125 -15.04 -26.23 -8.95
CA ARG A 125 -16.26 -25.69 -8.34
C ARG A 125 -16.05 -24.22 -7.97
N PRO A 126 -16.76 -23.26 -8.63
CA PRO A 126 -16.71 -21.85 -8.26
C PRO A 126 -17.50 -21.59 -6.97
N LEU A 127 -16.90 -20.83 -6.06
CA LEU A 127 -17.54 -20.30 -4.87
C LEU A 127 -17.83 -18.81 -5.11
N ILE A 128 -19.11 -18.49 -5.36
CA ILE A 128 -19.55 -17.15 -5.71
C ILE A 128 -20.01 -16.38 -4.49
N ALA A 129 -19.89 -15.06 -4.59
CA ALA A 129 -20.40 -14.09 -3.64
C ALA A 129 -21.14 -12.98 -4.38
N ASN A 130 -21.75 -12.08 -3.68
CA ASN A 130 -22.29 -10.81 -4.15
C ASN A 130 -22.43 -9.89 -2.95
N ARG A 131 -21.31 -9.47 -2.39
CA ARG A 131 -21.28 -8.70 -1.15
C ARG A 131 -20.18 -7.64 -1.14
N SER A 132 -20.37 -6.62 -0.30
CA SER A 132 -19.32 -5.66 -0.01
C SER A 132 -18.07 -6.34 0.57
N VAL A 133 -16.89 -5.86 0.22
CA VAL A 133 -15.60 -6.29 0.81
C VAL A 133 -15.55 -6.09 2.33
N ASN A 134 -16.38 -5.19 2.88
CA ASN A 134 -16.42 -4.89 4.31
C ASN A 134 -17.34 -5.80 5.12
N GLN A 135 -18.07 -6.70 4.46
CA GLN A 135 -19.07 -7.58 5.07
C GLN A 135 -18.74 -9.05 4.83
N VAL A 136 -19.33 -9.92 5.62
CA VAL A 136 -19.48 -11.36 5.37
C VAL A 136 -20.96 -11.69 5.22
N ILE A 137 -21.30 -12.75 4.50
CA ILE A 137 -22.67 -13.19 4.31
C ILE A 137 -22.87 -14.53 5.00
N ARG A 138 -24.05 -14.70 5.63
CA ARG A 138 -24.54 -15.98 6.14
C ARG A 138 -25.76 -16.36 5.31
N ASP A 139 -25.89 -17.65 5.00
CA ASP A 139 -26.98 -18.22 4.20
C ASP A 139 -27.23 -17.45 2.87
N PRO A 140 -26.28 -17.51 1.92
CA PRO A 140 -26.32 -16.68 0.71
C PRO A 140 -27.44 -17.08 -0.24
N HIS A 141 -28.25 -16.11 -0.65
CA HIS A 141 -29.24 -16.24 -1.71
C HIS A 141 -28.82 -15.43 -2.92
N ILE A 142 -28.22 -16.10 -3.92
CA ILE A 142 -27.73 -15.47 -5.14
C ILE A 142 -28.46 -16.08 -6.33
N GLU A 143 -29.21 -15.25 -7.07
CA GLU A 143 -29.81 -15.67 -8.34
C GLU A 143 -28.73 -15.81 -9.41
N PHE A 144 -28.79 -16.91 -10.16
CA PHE A 144 -27.84 -17.19 -11.22
C PHE A 144 -28.54 -17.90 -12.42
N GLU A 145 -27.91 -17.71 -13.57
CA GLU A 145 -28.28 -18.38 -14.82
C GLU A 145 -27.08 -19.19 -15.33
N TYR A 146 -27.36 -20.29 -16.02
CA TYR A 146 -26.29 -21.07 -16.64
C TYR A 146 -26.72 -21.60 -18.02
N ASN A 147 -25.73 -21.79 -18.89
CA ASN A 147 -25.88 -22.40 -20.19
C ASN A 147 -24.58 -23.06 -20.62
N GLU A 148 -24.60 -24.36 -20.94
CA GLU A 148 -23.44 -25.16 -21.36
C GLU A 148 -22.20 -24.96 -20.47
N ASN A 149 -21.30 -24.01 -20.84
CA ASN A 149 -20.07 -23.71 -20.14
C ASN A 149 -20.02 -22.27 -19.57
N VAL A 150 -21.18 -21.65 -19.40
CA VAL A 150 -21.31 -20.27 -18.91
C VAL A 150 -22.21 -20.22 -17.69
N LEU A 151 -21.71 -19.59 -16.62
CA LEU A 151 -22.46 -19.25 -15.40
C LEU A 151 -22.55 -17.73 -15.31
N GLN A 152 -23.72 -17.19 -14.93
CA GLN A 152 -23.94 -15.74 -14.79
C GLN A 152 -24.69 -15.42 -13.50
N TRP A 153 -24.25 -14.38 -12.79
CA TRP A 153 -24.92 -13.84 -11.59
C TRP A 153 -24.60 -12.35 -11.44
N SER A 154 -25.54 -11.58 -10.96
CA SER A 154 -25.34 -10.15 -10.62
C SER A 154 -24.53 -9.35 -11.67
N GLY A 155 -24.75 -9.61 -12.97
CA GLY A 155 -24.01 -8.97 -14.06
C GLY A 155 -22.57 -9.48 -14.27
N THR A 156 -22.14 -10.49 -13.54
CA THR A 156 -20.86 -11.18 -13.70
C THR A 156 -21.05 -12.43 -14.55
N VAL A 157 -20.04 -12.74 -15.36
CA VAL A 157 -20.01 -13.92 -16.24
C VAL A 157 -18.76 -14.72 -15.90
N LEU A 158 -18.92 -16.03 -15.66
CA LEU A 158 -17.84 -17.01 -15.60
C LEU A 158 -18.00 -18.01 -16.74
N ARG A 159 -17.00 -18.07 -17.62
CA ARG A 159 -16.96 -18.99 -18.76
C ARG A 159 -15.81 -19.96 -18.59
N GLY A 160 -16.08 -21.26 -18.71
CA GLY A 160 -15.07 -22.32 -18.73
C GLY A 160 -14.89 -22.95 -20.12
N ASP A 161 -13.74 -23.57 -20.34
CA ASP A 161 -13.50 -24.40 -21.54
C ASP A 161 -14.09 -25.82 -21.41
N MET A 162 -14.54 -26.20 -20.20
CA MET A 162 -15.21 -27.48 -19.88
C MET A 162 -16.71 -27.25 -19.66
N PRO A 163 -17.56 -28.32 -19.81
CA PRO A 163 -18.98 -28.23 -19.54
C PRO A 163 -19.26 -27.94 -18.06
N PHE A 164 -20.30 -27.15 -17.82
CA PHE A 164 -20.82 -26.86 -16.48
C PHE A 164 -21.94 -27.79 -16.10
N THR A 165 -21.85 -28.40 -14.93
CA THR A 165 -22.91 -29.24 -14.33
C THR A 165 -23.54 -28.49 -13.16
N LEU A 166 -24.86 -28.34 -13.20
CA LEU A 166 -25.63 -27.74 -12.12
C LEU A 166 -25.69 -28.70 -10.93
N GLU A 167 -25.14 -28.29 -9.82
CA GLU A 167 -25.21 -28.99 -8.54
C GLU A 167 -24.96 -27.95 -7.43
N GLN A 168 -26.06 -27.34 -6.99
CA GLN A 168 -25.96 -26.26 -5.99
C GLN A 168 -25.56 -26.82 -4.63
N GLU A 169 -24.59 -26.17 -4.00
CA GLU A 169 -24.11 -26.50 -2.68
C GLU A 169 -23.75 -25.21 -1.91
N THR A 170 -23.95 -25.19 -0.60
CA THR A 170 -23.48 -24.10 0.27
C THR A 170 -22.31 -24.58 1.09
N TYR A 171 -21.22 -23.82 1.00
CA TYR A 171 -20.01 -24.00 1.79
C TYR A 171 -20.18 -23.24 3.10
N TRP A 172 -20.59 -23.94 4.15
CA TRP A 172 -20.90 -23.38 5.46
C TRP A 172 -19.66 -23.11 6.28
N ASN A 173 -19.66 -21.97 7.02
CA ASN A 173 -18.63 -21.61 8.00
C ASN A 173 -17.21 -21.51 7.42
N VAL A 174 -17.07 -20.99 6.20
CA VAL A 174 -15.76 -20.60 5.66
C VAL A 174 -15.14 -19.54 6.57
N TRP A 175 -13.90 -19.74 6.95
CA TRP A 175 -13.26 -18.96 8.01
C TRP A 175 -12.08 -18.14 7.52
N TYR A 176 -12.05 -16.86 7.93
CA TYR A 176 -11.02 -15.89 7.58
C TYR A 176 -10.11 -15.61 8.76
N GLU A 177 -8.97 -16.30 8.84
CA GLU A 177 -8.02 -16.27 9.95
C GLU A 177 -7.56 -14.85 10.29
N ARG A 178 -7.20 -14.05 9.27
CA ARG A 178 -6.72 -12.68 9.44
C ARG A 178 -7.77 -11.72 9.96
N GLU A 179 -9.03 -11.91 9.62
CA GLU A 179 -10.11 -11.08 10.15
C GLU A 179 -10.39 -11.41 11.62
N LYS A 180 -10.26 -12.68 12.01
CA LYS A 180 -10.35 -13.08 13.43
C LYS A 180 -9.24 -12.46 14.27
N GLU A 181 -8.00 -12.51 13.79
CA GLU A 181 -6.85 -11.89 14.45
C GLU A 181 -7.05 -10.39 14.67
N ARG A 182 -7.75 -9.72 13.74
CA ARG A 182 -8.09 -8.30 13.81
C ARG A 182 -9.34 -7.99 14.64
N GLY A 183 -10.06 -9.01 15.14
CA GLY A 183 -11.27 -8.83 15.92
C GLY A 183 -12.53 -8.49 15.11
N TYR A 184 -12.54 -8.77 13.81
CA TYR A 184 -13.69 -8.53 12.92
C TYR A 184 -14.50 -9.79 12.65
N GLU A 185 -15.66 -9.60 12.00
CA GLU A 185 -16.44 -10.71 11.44
C GLU A 185 -15.59 -11.51 10.45
N HIS A 186 -15.53 -12.82 10.66
CA HIS A 186 -14.55 -13.71 10.03
C HIS A 186 -15.10 -15.05 9.57
N VAL A 187 -16.42 -15.26 9.66
CA VAL A 187 -17.08 -16.50 9.22
C VAL A 187 -18.13 -16.17 8.16
N GLU A 188 -18.01 -16.81 7.00
CA GLU A 188 -18.87 -16.59 5.84
C GLU A 188 -19.43 -17.91 5.30
N ASP A 189 -20.61 -17.88 4.70
CA ASP A 189 -21.14 -18.98 3.92
C ASP A 189 -21.07 -18.61 2.44
N LEU A 190 -20.55 -19.52 1.59
CA LEU A 190 -20.37 -19.28 0.17
C LEU A 190 -21.25 -20.21 -0.65
N LEU A 191 -21.87 -19.70 -1.71
CA LEU A 191 -22.68 -20.47 -2.64
C LEU A 191 -21.84 -21.02 -3.78
N SER A 192 -21.99 -22.30 -4.07
CA SER A 192 -21.57 -22.90 -5.34
C SER A 192 -22.82 -23.28 -6.16
N PRO A 193 -23.02 -22.74 -7.37
CA PRO A 193 -24.10 -23.16 -8.26
C PRO A 193 -23.89 -24.53 -8.89
N GLY A 194 -22.63 -25.01 -8.95
CA GLY A 194 -22.24 -26.24 -9.60
C GLY A 194 -20.75 -26.28 -9.91
N PHE A 195 -20.35 -27.08 -10.88
CA PHE A 195 -18.94 -27.28 -11.20
C PHE A 195 -18.68 -27.44 -12.70
N PHE A 196 -17.47 -27.09 -13.11
CA PHE A 196 -16.90 -27.43 -14.41
C PHE A 196 -16.09 -28.73 -14.26
N SER A 197 -16.28 -29.70 -15.16
CA SER A 197 -15.47 -30.93 -15.12
C SER A 197 -15.21 -31.50 -16.51
N GLY A 198 -14.11 -32.21 -16.63
CA GLY A 198 -13.73 -32.90 -17.87
C GLY A 198 -12.46 -33.69 -17.72
N HIS A 199 -12.29 -34.66 -18.63
CA HIS A 199 -11.01 -35.35 -18.81
C HIS A 199 -10.10 -34.51 -19.71
N VAL A 200 -8.89 -34.23 -19.22
CA VAL A 200 -7.90 -33.36 -19.90
C VAL A 200 -6.66 -34.18 -20.17
N ASN A 201 -6.18 -34.17 -21.42
CA ASN A 201 -5.02 -34.92 -21.85
C ASN A 201 -3.93 -33.98 -22.38
N SER A 202 -2.95 -33.65 -21.54
CA SER A 202 -1.81 -32.78 -21.88
C SER A 202 -2.19 -31.47 -22.58
N GLU A 203 -3.32 -30.89 -22.17
CA GLU A 203 -3.92 -29.68 -22.74
C GLU A 203 -4.02 -28.58 -21.68
N SER A 204 -4.36 -27.40 -22.13
CA SER A 204 -4.64 -26.23 -21.30
C SER A 204 -6.13 -25.94 -21.28
N VAL A 205 -6.71 -25.77 -20.10
CA VAL A 205 -8.10 -25.36 -19.92
C VAL A 205 -8.15 -24.08 -19.08
N SER A 206 -9.14 -23.23 -19.33
CA SER A 206 -9.26 -21.95 -18.64
C SER A 206 -10.67 -21.66 -18.13
N LEU A 207 -10.71 -20.82 -17.10
CA LEU A 207 -11.89 -20.11 -16.62
C LEU A 207 -11.67 -18.62 -16.78
N ARG A 208 -12.65 -17.88 -17.29
CA ARG A 208 -12.61 -16.42 -17.47
C ARG A 208 -13.79 -15.79 -16.76
N CYS A 209 -13.50 -14.89 -15.83
CA CYS A 209 -14.54 -14.16 -15.10
C CYS A 209 -14.49 -12.68 -15.47
N PHE A 210 -15.64 -12.08 -15.80
CA PHE A 210 -15.70 -10.66 -16.20
C PHE A 210 -17.10 -10.07 -15.94
N ARG A 211 -17.21 -8.75 -15.95
CA ARG A 211 -18.49 -8.03 -15.92
C ARG A 211 -19.04 -7.92 -17.34
N LYS A 212 -20.37 -8.01 -17.52
CA LYS A 212 -21.04 -7.86 -18.82
C LYS A 212 -20.81 -6.50 -19.47
N ASP A 213 -20.65 -5.47 -18.65
CA ASP A 213 -20.47 -4.06 -19.03
C ASP A 213 -18.99 -3.66 -19.21
N ASN A 214 -18.03 -4.52 -18.88
CA ASN A 214 -16.61 -4.25 -19.03
C ASN A 214 -16.06 -4.82 -20.33
N VAL A 215 -15.36 -3.96 -21.08
CA VAL A 215 -14.56 -4.40 -22.23
C VAL A 215 -13.35 -5.16 -21.68
N VAL A 216 -13.26 -6.45 -21.99
CA VAL A 216 -12.09 -7.27 -21.67
C VAL A 216 -10.88 -6.69 -22.41
N GLY A 217 -9.99 -6.02 -21.68
CA GLY A 217 -8.77 -5.46 -22.26
C GLY A 217 -7.82 -6.57 -22.70
N LEU A 218 -7.01 -6.29 -23.74
CA LEU A 218 -5.92 -7.19 -24.14
C LEU A 218 -4.93 -7.34 -23.00
N GLN A 219 -4.48 -8.57 -22.74
CA GLN A 219 -3.52 -8.90 -21.71
C GLN A 219 -2.23 -8.09 -21.92
N LYS A 220 -1.87 -7.22 -20.97
CA LYS A 220 -0.58 -6.54 -21.00
C LYS A 220 0.50 -7.54 -20.58
N ASN A 221 1.44 -7.83 -21.48
CA ASN A 221 2.65 -8.55 -21.11
C ASN A 221 3.45 -7.72 -20.12
N THR A 222 3.43 -8.12 -18.86
CA THR A 222 4.25 -7.46 -17.83
C THR A 222 5.66 -8.06 -17.88
N PRO A 223 6.71 -7.26 -18.13
CA PRO A 223 8.08 -7.76 -18.19
C PRO A 223 8.48 -8.50 -16.91
N GLU A 224 9.38 -9.47 -16.98
CA GLU A 224 9.88 -10.17 -15.79
C GLU A 224 10.68 -9.21 -14.89
N ALA A 225 10.46 -9.26 -13.56
CA ALA A 225 11.22 -8.43 -12.61
C ALA A 225 12.55 -9.08 -12.29
N HIS A 226 13.64 -8.37 -12.57
CA HIS A 226 15.01 -8.88 -12.38
C HIS A 226 15.71 -8.28 -11.15
N SER A 227 15.21 -7.15 -10.65
CA SER A 227 15.77 -6.43 -9.51
C SER A 227 14.70 -6.08 -8.47
N PHE A 228 15.14 -5.65 -7.30
CA PHE A 228 14.24 -5.09 -6.28
C PHE A 228 13.50 -3.84 -6.79
N GLN A 229 14.20 -2.99 -7.56
CA GLN A 229 13.57 -1.81 -8.15
C GLN A 229 12.45 -2.18 -9.13
N ASP A 230 12.60 -3.23 -9.93
CA ASP A 230 11.54 -3.69 -10.83
C ASP A 230 10.29 -4.14 -10.06
N TRP A 231 10.48 -4.73 -8.86
CA TRP A 231 9.37 -5.08 -7.96
C TRP A 231 8.67 -3.84 -7.41
N LEU A 232 9.43 -2.84 -6.98
CA LEU A 232 8.87 -1.56 -6.53
C LEU A 232 8.14 -0.83 -7.65
N ASP A 233 8.66 -0.87 -8.86
CA ASP A 233 8.03 -0.26 -10.03
C ASP A 233 6.71 -0.95 -10.40
N ARG A 234 6.62 -2.27 -10.25
CA ARG A 234 5.35 -3.01 -10.40
C ARG A 234 4.35 -2.69 -9.31
N ALA A 235 4.81 -2.72 -8.05
CA ALA A 235 3.98 -2.33 -6.93
C ALA A 235 3.42 -0.90 -7.11
N ALA A 236 4.26 0.02 -7.60
CA ALA A 236 3.85 1.39 -7.89
C ALA A 236 2.71 1.47 -8.93
N ASP A 237 2.78 0.67 -10.00
CA ASP A 237 1.73 0.65 -11.03
C ASP A 237 0.38 0.11 -10.50
N THR A 238 0.41 -0.69 -9.42
CA THR A 238 -0.79 -1.25 -8.78
C THR A 238 -1.63 -0.20 -8.06
N PHE A 239 -1.04 0.92 -7.65
CA PHE A 239 -1.76 1.97 -6.90
C PHE A 239 -2.34 3.08 -7.79
N CYS A 240 -1.90 3.18 -9.05
CA CYS A 240 -2.24 4.31 -9.93
C CYS A 240 -3.39 3.93 -10.87
N HIS A 241 -4.58 4.46 -10.63
CA HIS A 241 -5.80 4.19 -11.39
C HIS A 241 -6.55 5.49 -11.69
N ASN A 242 -7.06 5.67 -12.92
CA ASN A 242 -7.97 6.75 -13.30
C ASN A 242 -7.57 8.16 -12.79
N ASN A 243 -6.29 8.53 -12.88
CA ASN A 243 -5.72 9.79 -12.39
C ASN A 243 -5.69 9.91 -10.84
N GLU A 244 -5.87 8.82 -10.12
CA GLU A 244 -5.83 8.73 -8.67
C GLU A 244 -4.72 7.80 -8.20
N ILE A 245 -4.31 7.97 -6.94
CA ILE A 245 -3.46 7.01 -6.22
C ILE A 245 -4.28 6.44 -5.08
N TYR A 246 -4.53 5.12 -5.11
CA TYR A 246 -5.14 4.43 -3.99
C TYR A 246 -4.14 4.30 -2.84
N ALA A 247 -4.58 4.61 -1.62
CA ALA A 247 -3.67 4.67 -0.47
C ALA A 247 -3.13 3.29 -0.08
N GLY A 248 -3.94 2.23 -0.24
CA GLY A 248 -3.47 0.87 0.08
C GLY A 248 -4.53 -0.21 -0.11
N TYR A 249 -4.06 -1.45 -0.27
CA TYR A 249 -4.90 -2.63 -0.37
C TYR A 249 -4.81 -3.46 0.92
N HIS A 250 -5.96 -4.04 1.38
CA HIS A 250 -7.20 -4.16 0.59
C HIS A 250 -8.23 -3.07 0.88
N TRP A 251 -8.15 -2.33 2.01
CA TRP A 251 -9.27 -1.50 2.51
C TRP A 251 -9.15 0.00 2.23
N PHE A 252 -8.06 0.46 1.62
CA PHE A 252 -7.92 1.85 1.19
C PHE A 252 -7.89 1.95 -0.34
N THR A 253 -8.91 1.36 -1.00
CA THR A 253 -9.08 1.38 -2.46
C THR A 253 -9.78 2.65 -2.96
N GLU A 254 -9.46 3.77 -2.33
CA GLU A 254 -9.95 5.10 -2.67
C GLU A 254 -8.80 6.11 -2.57
N SER A 255 -8.99 7.26 -3.17
CA SER A 255 -8.01 8.35 -3.12
C SER A 255 -8.02 9.01 -1.74
N TRP A 256 -6.82 9.16 -1.17
CA TRP A 256 -6.55 9.96 0.02
C TRP A 256 -5.55 11.04 -0.38
N GLY A 257 -5.89 12.31 -0.13
CA GLY A 257 -5.07 13.42 -0.62
C GLY A 257 -3.68 13.47 -0.01
N ARG A 258 -3.55 13.21 1.30
CA ARG A 258 -2.25 13.07 1.97
C ARG A 258 -1.41 11.98 1.33
N ASP A 259 -1.98 10.77 1.25
CA ASP A 259 -1.29 9.59 0.71
C ASP A 259 -0.89 9.79 -0.75
N SER A 260 -1.80 10.35 -1.55
CA SER A 260 -1.55 10.66 -2.97
C SER A 260 -0.44 11.71 -3.13
N ALA A 261 -0.46 12.78 -2.33
CA ALA A 261 0.52 13.86 -2.41
C ALA A 261 1.92 13.42 -1.95
N ILE A 262 2.03 12.55 -0.94
CA ILE A 262 3.30 11.94 -0.53
C ILE A 262 3.77 10.95 -1.61
N SER A 263 2.87 10.07 -2.06
CA SER A 263 3.22 8.93 -2.91
C SER A 263 3.57 9.33 -4.35
N VAL A 264 2.98 10.38 -4.91
CA VAL A 264 3.16 10.78 -6.32
C VAL A 264 4.63 10.97 -6.69
N THR A 265 5.46 11.43 -5.75
CA THR A 265 6.90 11.62 -5.97
C THR A 265 7.57 10.27 -6.29
N GLY A 266 7.52 9.31 -5.39
CA GLY A 266 8.20 8.03 -5.57
C GLY A 266 7.51 7.11 -6.60
N LEU A 267 6.17 7.15 -6.70
CA LEU A 267 5.43 6.30 -7.63
C LEU A 267 5.47 6.79 -9.07
N LEU A 268 5.53 8.11 -9.31
CA LEU A 268 5.38 8.67 -10.66
C LEU A 268 6.51 9.61 -11.05
N ILE A 269 6.84 10.63 -10.23
CA ILE A 269 7.79 11.68 -10.61
C ILE A 269 9.20 11.10 -10.79
N ASP A 270 9.71 10.41 -9.80
CA ASP A 270 11.06 9.82 -9.81
C ASP A 270 11.20 8.66 -10.84
N ARG A 271 10.07 8.13 -11.32
CA ARG A 271 10.00 7.13 -12.39
C ARG A 271 9.88 7.75 -13.78
N GLY A 272 9.85 9.09 -13.91
CA GLY A 272 9.70 9.78 -15.18
C GLY A 272 8.31 9.70 -15.81
N LYS A 273 7.28 9.34 -15.03
CA LYS A 273 5.88 9.21 -15.48
C LYS A 273 5.18 10.58 -15.52
N LYS A 274 5.71 11.51 -16.32
CA LYS A 274 5.30 12.93 -16.35
C LYS A 274 3.78 13.13 -16.47
N VAL A 275 3.17 12.51 -17.48
CA VAL A 275 1.73 12.69 -17.78
C VAL A 275 0.86 12.16 -16.62
N ALA A 276 1.17 10.98 -16.11
CA ALA A 276 0.44 10.41 -14.97
C ALA A 276 0.58 11.29 -13.71
N ALA A 277 1.78 11.80 -13.42
CA ALA A 277 1.99 12.74 -12.32
C ALA A 277 1.15 14.02 -12.47
N GLN A 278 1.09 14.59 -13.69
CA GLN A 278 0.24 15.76 -13.96
C GLN A 278 -1.25 15.46 -13.74
N CYS A 279 -1.72 14.28 -14.16
CA CYS A 279 -3.11 13.88 -13.98
C CYS A 279 -3.49 13.77 -12.50
N VAL A 280 -2.66 13.08 -11.70
CA VAL A 280 -2.89 12.97 -10.25
C VAL A 280 -2.85 14.35 -9.57
N LEU A 281 -1.87 15.18 -9.88
CA LEU A 281 -1.76 16.51 -9.29
C LEU A 281 -2.92 17.43 -9.68
N ARG A 282 -3.43 17.33 -10.93
CA ARG A 282 -4.66 18.05 -11.33
C ARG A 282 -5.89 17.56 -10.58
N HIS A 283 -6.04 16.25 -10.45
CA HIS A 283 -7.15 15.67 -9.69
C HIS A 283 -7.19 16.19 -8.26
N LEU A 284 -6.04 16.24 -7.57
CA LEU A 284 -5.94 16.84 -6.23
C LEU A 284 -6.33 18.33 -6.24
N ALA A 285 -5.83 19.11 -7.21
CA ALA A 285 -6.10 20.55 -7.33
C ALA A 285 -7.58 20.86 -7.62
N GLU A 286 -8.22 20.07 -8.47
CA GLU A 286 -9.64 20.22 -8.87
C GLU A 286 -10.60 19.95 -7.71
N ASN A 287 -10.23 19.11 -6.76
CA ASN A 287 -11.02 18.79 -5.57
C ASN A 287 -10.66 19.63 -4.34
N MET A 288 -9.81 20.65 -4.49
CA MET A 288 -9.44 21.57 -3.41
C MET A 288 -10.61 22.48 -3.02
N THR A 289 -10.84 22.64 -1.73
CA THR A 289 -11.83 23.59 -1.18
C THR A 289 -11.22 24.41 -0.05
N GLY A 290 -11.35 25.75 -0.10
CA GLY A 290 -10.86 26.64 0.97
C GLY A 290 -9.35 26.50 1.25
N GLY A 291 -8.53 26.26 0.22
CA GLY A 291 -7.10 26.02 0.35
C GLY A 291 -6.71 24.64 0.89
N LEU A 292 -7.69 23.75 1.09
CA LEU A 292 -7.47 22.39 1.61
C LEU A 292 -7.68 21.35 0.51
N ILE A 293 -6.71 20.48 0.34
CA ILE A 293 -6.84 19.21 -0.38
C ILE A 293 -7.59 18.23 0.54
N PRO A 294 -8.58 17.45 0.04
CA PRO A 294 -9.29 16.50 0.90
C PRO A 294 -8.35 15.45 1.50
N ASN A 295 -8.51 15.15 2.78
CA ASN A 295 -7.81 14.03 3.40
C ASN A 295 -8.28 12.70 2.79
N ARG A 296 -9.60 12.52 2.72
CA ARG A 296 -10.25 11.39 2.07
C ARG A 296 -11.33 11.93 1.14
N PHE A 297 -11.34 11.45 -0.09
CA PHE A 297 -12.30 11.84 -1.10
C PHE A 297 -13.69 11.26 -0.82
N PRO A 298 -14.80 11.96 -1.17
CA PRO A 298 -14.75 13.26 -1.88
C PRO A 298 -14.73 14.49 -0.95
N ASP A 299 -15.03 14.37 0.35
CA ASP A 299 -15.49 15.51 1.16
C ASP A 299 -14.89 15.62 2.58
N ASN A 300 -13.92 14.80 2.94
CA ASN A 300 -13.25 14.92 4.24
C ASN A 300 -12.01 15.82 4.12
N TYR A 301 -12.09 17.05 4.68
CA TYR A 301 -11.03 18.06 4.66
C TYR A 301 -10.31 18.24 6.01
N HIS A 302 -10.48 17.32 6.96
CA HIS A 302 -9.83 17.41 8.26
C HIS A 302 -8.36 16.94 8.18
N THR A 303 -7.51 17.76 7.55
CA THR A 303 -6.09 17.50 7.35
C THR A 303 -5.32 18.81 7.25
N SER A 304 -4.24 18.96 8.03
CA SER A 304 -3.35 20.10 8.00
C SER A 304 -2.13 19.91 7.10
N ASP A 305 -1.86 18.72 6.66
CA ASP A 305 -0.64 18.37 5.93
C ASP A 305 -0.85 18.12 4.42
N ALA A 306 -2.02 17.65 3.98
CA ALA A 306 -2.25 17.27 2.59
C ALA A 306 -1.96 18.40 1.58
N SER A 307 -2.37 19.65 1.89
CA SER A 307 -2.10 20.81 1.03
C SER A 307 -0.61 21.16 0.98
N LEU A 308 0.11 21.00 2.08
CA LEU A 308 1.55 21.24 2.12
C LEU A 308 2.32 20.13 1.38
N TRP A 309 1.90 18.88 1.51
CA TRP A 309 2.43 17.76 0.72
C TRP A 309 2.17 17.94 -0.77
N PHE A 310 1.01 18.47 -1.15
CA PHE A 310 0.71 18.80 -2.54
C PHE A 310 1.69 19.85 -3.10
N ILE A 311 1.96 20.94 -2.35
CA ILE A 311 2.97 21.93 -2.75
C ILE A 311 4.37 21.29 -2.83
N HIS A 312 4.73 20.42 -1.89
CA HIS A 312 5.97 19.65 -1.95
C HIS A 312 6.04 18.79 -3.22
N ALA A 313 4.97 18.08 -3.56
CA ALA A 313 4.93 17.27 -4.78
C ALA A 313 5.09 18.12 -6.06
N LEU A 314 4.49 19.32 -6.11
CA LEU A 314 4.71 20.29 -7.20
C LEU A 314 6.16 20.76 -7.25
N SER A 315 6.81 20.99 -6.11
CA SER A 315 8.23 21.37 -6.07
C SER A 315 9.13 20.24 -6.58
N ARG A 316 8.82 18.99 -6.28
CA ARG A 316 9.51 17.80 -6.81
C ARG A 316 9.31 17.65 -8.33
N TYR A 317 8.08 17.89 -8.79
CA TYR A 317 7.78 17.92 -10.22
C TYR A 317 8.62 19.00 -10.93
N HIS A 318 8.64 20.22 -10.39
CA HIS A 318 9.44 21.34 -10.90
C HIS A 318 10.96 21.01 -10.92
N CYS A 319 11.47 20.39 -9.86
CA CYS A 319 12.85 19.93 -9.81
C CYS A 319 13.20 18.93 -10.92
N GLN A 320 12.28 18.04 -11.25
CA GLN A 320 12.48 16.97 -12.24
C GLN A 320 12.39 17.48 -13.68
N TRP A 321 11.48 18.41 -14.01
CA TRP A 321 11.17 18.79 -15.38
C TRP A 321 11.29 20.29 -15.67
N GLY A 322 11.63 21.09 -14.68
CA GLY A 322 11.73 22.55 -14.80
C GLY A 322 10.37 23.25 -14.78
N GLU A 323 10.44 24.59 -14.92
CA GLU A 323 9.24 25.41 -15.07
C GLU A 323 8.63 25.23 -16.46
N ASP A 324 7.48 24.57 -16.51
CA ASP A 324 6.74 24.32 -17.74
C ASP A 324 5.30 24.84 -17.62
N THR A 325 4.53 24.66 -18.71
CA THR A 325 3.13 25.11 -18.74
C THR A 325 2.26 24.48 -17.65
N PHE A 326 2.64 23.30 -17.15
CA PHE A 326 1.92 22.66 -16.05
C PHE A 326 2.15 23.40 -14.74
N ILE A 327 3.40 23.70 -14.36
CA ILE A 327 3.71 24.50 -13.15
C ILE A 327 3.04 25.88 -13.25
N GLN A 328 3.11 26.55 -14.40
CA GLN A 328 2.41 27.81 -14.63
C GLN A 328 0.90 27.70 -14.43
N SER A 329 0.28 26.60 -14.87
CA SER A 329 -1.15 26.34 -14.63
C SER A 329 -1.51 26.08 -13.17
N MET A 330 -0.56 25.66 -12.34
CA MET A 330 -0.75 25.42 -10.90
C MET A 330 -0.54 26.68 -10.04
N VAL A 331 0.05 27.76 -10.56
CA VAL A 331 0.26 29.00 -9.81
C VAL A 331 -1.01 29.54 -9.13
N PRO A 332 -2.19 29.61 -9.81
CA PRO A 332 -3.42 30.04 -9.14
C PRO A 332 -3.86 29.12 -7.98
N VAL A 333 -3.61 27.81 -8.11
CA VAL A 333 -3.91 26.81 -7.06
C VAL A 333 -2.98 27.01 -5.86
N ILE A 334 -1.68 27.14 -6.11
CA ILE A 334 -0.65 27.41 -5.08
C ILE A 334 -0.98 28.70 -4.32
N THR A 335 -1.28 29.78 -5.04
CA THR A 335 -1.65 31.07 -4.44
C THR A 335 -2.87 30.92 -3.54
N ARG A 336 -3.92 30.22 -4.02
CA ARG A 336 -5.13 29.98 -3.24
C ARG A 336 -4.87 29.15 -1.98
N ILE A 337 -3.99 28.14 -2.05
CA ILE A 337 -3.58 27.39 -0.86
C ILE A 337 -2.90 28.33 0.13
N LEU A 338 -1.91 29.10 -0.29
CA LEU A 338 -1.17 29.98 0.60
C LEU A 338 -2.04 31.07 1.25
N ASP A 339 -3.08 31.55 0.54
CA ASP A 339 -3.98 32.58 1.03
C ASP A 339 -5.06 32.03 1.97
N GLN A 340 -5.59 30.84 1.71
CA GLN A 340 -6.77 30.31 2.40
C GLN A 340 -6.46 29.22 3.45
N TYR A 341 -5.41 28.41 3.22
CA TYR A 341 -5.02 27.35 4.18
C TYR A 341 -4.73 27.91 5.58
N PRO A 342 -4.02 29.05 5.75
CA PRO A 342 -3.72 29.59 7.08
C PRO A 342 -4.93 30.15 7.85
N ASP A 343 -6.07 30.28 7.21
CA ASP A 343 -7.33 30.73 7.82
C ASP A 343 -8.41 29.62 7.81
N SER A 344 -7.98 28.37 7.62
CA SER A 344 -8.86 27.20 7.57
C SER A 344 -9.22 26.71 8.98
N PRO A 345 -10.22 25.81 9.10
CA PRO A 345 -10.55 25.18 10.39
C PRO A 345 -9.44 24.33 10.99
N VAL A 346 -8.45 23.93 10.18
CA VAL A 346 -7.38 23.00 10.59
C VAL A 346 -6.01 23.66 10.74
N ALA A 347 -5.83 24.91 10.26
CA ALA A 347 -4.54 25.58 10.30
C ALA A 347 -4.68 27.10 10.47
N LYS A 348 -3.78 27.71 11.25
CA LYS A 348 -3.67 29.16 11.45
C LYS A 348 -2.22 29.59 11.48
N ILE A 349 -1.90 30.74 10.86
CA ILE A 349 -0.60 31.40 11.08
C ILE A 349 -0.56 31.97 12.49
N ASP A 350 0.48 31.63 13.24
CA ASP A 350 0.81 32.19 14.53
C ASP A 350 2.34 32.40 14.63
N HIS A 351 2.77 33.66 14.77
CA HIS A 351 4.18 34.05 14.78
C HIS A 351 4.99 33.42 13.62
N HIS A 352 4.49 33.58 12.39
CA HIS A 352 5.09 33.09 11.11
C HIS A 352 5.07 31.57 10.90
N LEU A 353 4.68 30.78 11.90
CA LEU A 353 4.52 29.33 11.83
C LEU A 353 3.03 28.94 11.75
N ILE A 354 2.79 27.67 11.47
CA ILE A 354 1.44 27.09 11.42
C ILE A 354 1.10 26.39 12.74
N SER A 355 0.01 26.82 13.36
CA SER A 355 -0.66 26.10 14.44
C SER A 355 -1.83 25.31 13.86
N VAL A 356 -1.99 24.04 14.25
CA VAL A 356 -2.98 23.12 13.69
C VAL A 356 -3.98 22.63 14.71
N ALA A 357 -5.17 22.24 14.20
CA ALA A 357 -6.21 21.57 14.97
C ALA A 357 -5.80 20.15 15.40
N PRO A 358 -6.37 19.60 16.49
CA PRO A 358 -6.06 18.24 16.92
C PRO A 358 -6.45 17.20 15.86
N ARG A 359 -5.67 16.13 15.74
CA ARG A 359 -5.89 14.98 14.83
C ARG A 359 -5.94 15.37 13.35
N SER A 360 -5.25 16.42 12.96
CA SER A 360 -5.19 16.89 11.56
C SER A 360 -3.87 16.61 10.85
N THR A 361 -2.87 16.05 11.54
CA THR A 361 -1.59 15.59 10.95
C THR A 361 -1.70 14.12 10.52
N TRP A 362 -0.65 13.54 9.94
CA TRP A 362 -0.62 12.13 9.61
C TRP A 362 -0.76 11.19 10.83
N MET A 363 -0.38 11.69 12.05
CA MET A 363 -0.67 11.01 13.32
C MET A 363 -2.02 11.51 13.86
N ASP A 364 -3.13 10.96 13.34
CA ASP A 364 -4.48 11.50 13.49
C ASP A 364 -5.39 10.72 14.46
N THR A 365 -4.83 9.81 15.27
CA THR A 365 -5.61 9.07 16.26
C THR A 365 -5.92 9.92 17.50
N ILE A 366 -6.91 9.49 18.28
CA ILE A 366 -7.25 10.12 19.57
C ILE A 366 -6.10 10.05 20.58
N PHE A 367 -5.15 9.13 20.38
CA PHE A 367 -3.98 8.93 21.24
C PHE A 367 -2.80 9.85 20.88
N THR A 368 -2.85 10.49 19.72
CA THR A 368 -1.83 11.40 19.19
C THR A 368 -2.44 12.67 18.59
N PRO A 369 -3.18 13.48 19.36
CA PRO A 369 -3.93 14.62 18.84
C PRO A 369 -3.05 15.72 18.24
N ARG A 370 -1.85 15.97 18.77
CA ARG A 370 -0.79 16.85 18.25
C ARG A 370 -1.27 18.25 17.80
N GLU A 371 -2.21 18.86 18.53
CA GLU A 371 -2.59 20.26 18.31
C GLU A 371 -1.45 21.23 18.65
N GLY A 372 -1.44 22.44 18.07
CA GLY A 372 -0.37 23.42 18.23
C GLY A 372 0.54 23.46 16.99
N LYS A 373 1.84 23.58 17.16
CA LYS A 373 2.81 23.72 16.05
C LYS A 373 3.65 22.46 15.89
N PRO A 374 3.22 21.44 15.10
CA PRO A 374 4.02 20.23 14.83
C PRO A 374 5.24 20.53 13.97
N VAL A 375 6.33 19.81 14.21
CA VAL A 375 7.63 20.05 13.57
C VAL A 375 7.59 19.81 12.05
N GLU A 376 6.97 18.72 11.60
CA GLU A 376 6.89 18.39 10.17
C GLU A 376 5.96 19.34 9.40
N ILE A 377 4.86 19.79 10.01
CA ILE A 377 3.95 20.76 9.40
C ILE A 377 4.69 22.07 9.15
N ASN A 378 5.44 22.53 10.14
CA ASN A 378 6.19 23.78 10.02
C ASN A 378 7.41 23.65 9.10
N ALA A 379 8.01 22.47 9.02
CA ALA A 379 9.04 22.19 8.03
C ALA A 379 8.48 22.25 6.59
N LEU A 380 7.34 21.62 6.34
CA LEU A 380 6.66 21.68 5.03
C LEU A 380 6.17 23.09 4.69
N TRP A 381 5.65 23.84 5.68
CA TRP A 381 5.26 25.23 5.50
C TRP A 381 6.44 26.11 5.03
N ILE A 382 7.58 26.03 5.71
CA ILE A 382 8.78 26.77 5.34
C ILE A 382 9.28 26.36 3.95
N HIS A 383 9.24 25.06 3.65
CA HIS A 383 9.58 24.56 2.33
C HIS A 383 8.66 25.15 1.25
N ALA A 384 7.36 25.19 1.50
CA ALA A 384 6.39 25.80 0.58
C ALA A 384 6.66 27.28 0.35
N LEU A 385 6.90 28.06 1.42
CA LEU A 385 7.24 29.48 1.34
C LEU A 385 8.52 29.71 0.52
N THR A 386 9.59 28.96 0.81
CA THR A 386 10.87 29.08 0.14
C THR A 386 10.77 28.75 -1.35
N TRP A 387 10.06 27.66 -1.69
CA TRP A 387 9.87 27.28 -3.09
C TRP A 387 9.06 28.32 -3.86
N VAL A 388 7.99 28.84 -3.28
CA VAL A 388 7.11 29.85 -3.89
C VAL A 388 7.87 31.18 -4.11
N GLU A 389 8.71 31.59 -3.16
CA GLU A 389 9.61 32.75 -3.35
C GLU A 389 10.59 32.52 -4.51
N SER A 390 11.07 31.29 -4.70
CA SER A 390 11.96 30.95 -5.84
C SER A 390 11.26 31.05 -7.21
N LEU A 391 9.92 30.94 -7.25
CA LEU A 391 9.10 31.16 -8.44
C LEU A 391 8.77 32.64 -8.68
N GLY A 392 9.29 33.56 -7.84
CA GLY A 392 9.00 34.99 -7.90
C GLY A 392 7.62 35.38 -7.37
N LEU A 393 6.91 34.48 -6.70
CA LEU A 393 5.63 34.74 -6.07
C LEU A 393 5.80 35.32 -4.66
N THR A 394 4.82 36.04 -4.15
CA THR A 394 4.84 36.62 -2.81
C THR A 394 3.98 35.80 -1.86
N PRO A 395 4.55 35.03 -0.92
CA PRO A 395 3.78 34.30 0.07
C PRO A 395 3.27 35.21 1.19
N PRO A 396 2.29 34.77 2.01
CA PRO A 396 1.72 35.57 3.11
C PRO A 396 2.73 35.83 4.24
N VAL A 397 3.73 35.00 4.36
CA VAL A 397 4.86 35.12 5.31
C VAL A 397 6.15 34.95 4.55
N ARG A 398 7.18 35.75 4.86
CA ARG A 398 8.52 35.56 4.30
C ARG A 398 9.16 34.30 4.87
N SER A 399 9.74 33.47 4.00
CA SER A 399 10.40 32.22 4.42
C SER A 399 11.49 32.46 5.48
N ALA A 400 12.27 33.52 5.36
CA ALA A 400 13.31 33.90 6.33
C ALA A 400 12.76 34.17 7.74
N ALA A 401 11.55 34.75 7.86
CA ALA A 401 10.92 34.97 9.15
C ALA A 401 10.44 33.66 9.78
N ALA A 402 9.86 32.76 8.98
CA ALA A 402 9.44 31.45 9.45
C ALA A 402 10.65 30.56 9.83
N ILE A 403 11.77 30.62 9.10
CA ILE A 403 13.04 29.93 9.43
C ILE A 403 13.56 30.40 10.78
N SER A 404 13.57 31.72 11.03
CA SER A 404 14.01 32.26 12.33
C SER A 404 13.13 31.78 13.50
N GLU A 405 11.82 31.68 13.30
CA GLU A 405 10.91 31.14 14.32
C GLU A 405 11.09 29.61 14.51
N PHE A 406 11.49 28.89 13.47
CA PHE A 406 11.70 27.44 13.51
C PHE A 406 12.85 27.03 14.43
N GLU A 407 13.82 27.93 14.70
CA GLU A 407 14.91 27.67 15.65
C GLU A 407 14.42 27.30 17.05
N LYS A 408 13.19 27.71 17.43
CA LYS A 408 12.54 27.35 18.70
C LYS A 408 12.24 25.87 18.86
N PHE A 409 12.25 25.10 17.75
CA PHE A 409 12.09 23.65 17.82
C PHE A 409 13.31 22.92 18.37
N TRP A 410 14.48 23.57 18.42
CA TRP A 410 15.67 22.91 18.93
C TRP A 410 15.62 22.69 20.44
N ASN A 411 15.80 21.44 20.86
CA ASN A 411 15.86 21.04 22.26
C ASN A 411 17.33 20.71 22.63
N GLU A 412 17.99 21.62 23.33
CA GLU A 412 19.39 21.46 23.75
C GLU A 412 19.58 20.25 24.70
N GLU A 413 18.61 19.91 25.50
CA GLU A 413 18.70 18.81 26.47
C GLU A 413 18.76 17.44 25.79
N SER A 414 17.91 17.23 24.78
CA SER A 414 17.83 15.96 24.04
C SER A 414 18.72 15.90 22.82
N GLY A 415 19.27 17.03 22.35
CA GLY A 415 20.05 17.12 21.11
C GLY A 415 19.24 16.77 19.87
N CYS A 416 17.94 17.09 19.86
CA CYS A 416 17.04 16.88 18.74
C CYS A 416 15.91 17.92 18.74
N LEU A 417 14.94 17.83 17.81
CA LEU A 417 13.83 18.76 17.74
C LEU A 417 12.66 18.29 18.63
N TYR A 418 11.96 19.26 19.25
CA TYR A 418 10.66 19.02 19.84
C TYR A 418 9.69 18.48 18.78
N ASP A 419 8.82 17.54 19.14
CA ASP A 419 7.78 17.05 18.23
C ASP A 419 6.79 18.15 17.85
N ARG A 420 6.53 19.06 18.80
CA ARG A 420 5.77 20.29 18.59
C ARG A 420 6.15 21.37 19.60
N ILE A 421 5.81 22.61 19.29
CA ILE A 421 5.84 23.74 20.21
C ILE A 421 4.44 24.35 20.32
N ASP A 422 4.20 25.14 21.35
CA ASP A 422 2.91 25.82 21.64
C ASP A 422 1.70 24.87 21.63
N PRO A 423 1.62 23.93 22.61
CA PRO A 423 2.52 23.72 23.76
C PRO A 423 3.75 22.86 23.41
N ILE A 424 4.85 23.04 24.15
CA ILE A 424 6.07 22.25 23.99
C ILE A 424 5.80 20.77 24.28
N ASP A 425 6.24 19.90 23.37
CA ASP A 425 6.23 18.45 23.52
C ASP A 425 7.62 17.89 23.20
N PRO A 426 8.41 17.46 24.20
CA PRO A 426 9.74 16.91 24.01
C PRO A 426 9.75 15.43 23.61
N THR A 427 8.59 14.84 23.34
CA THR A 427 8.48 13.45 22.94
C THR A 427 9.35 13.14 21.73
N LEU A 428 10.21 12.13 21.84
CA LEU A 428 11.05 11.71 20.73
C LEU A 428 10.25 10.87 19.72
N ARG A 429 9.91 11.53 18.62
CA ARG A 429 9.17 10.99 17.48
C ARG A 429 9.96 11.16 16.18
N PRO A 430 9.64 10.41 15.12
CA PRO A 430 10.39 10.45 13.86
C PRO A 430 10.08 11.68 12.99
N ASN A 431 9.04 12.46 13.28
CA ASN A 431 8.55 13.57 12.45
C ASN A 431 9.64 14.60 12.09
N GLN A 432 10.60 14.81 13.00
CA GLN A 432 11.73 15.72 12.81
C GLN A 432 12.63 15.36 11.61
N VAL A 433 12.62 14.09 11.13
CA VAL A 433 13.45 13.70 9.97
C VAL A 433 13.05 14.45 8.70
N ILE A 434 11.80 14.92 8.61
CA ILE A 434 11.32 15.75 7.51
C ILE A 434 12.01 17.10 7.52
N ALA A 435 12.11 17.75 8.68
CA ALA A 435 12.83 19.01 8.83
C ALA A 435 14.33 18.86 8.51
N LEU A 436 14.94 17.76 8.95
CA LEU A 436 16.35 17.45 8.68
C LEU A 436 16.58 17.23 7.18
N ALA A 437 15.70 16.49 6.51
CA ALA A 437 15.75 16.24 5.08
C ALA A 437 15.55 17.53 4.25
N LEU A 438 14.71 18.44 4.72
CA LEU A 438 14.49 19.74 4.08
C LEU A 438 15.62 20.76 4.37
N GLY A 439 16.56 20.42 5.30
CA GLY A 439 17.73 21.24 5.59
C GLY A 439 17.45 22.49 6.42
N LEU A 440 16.47 22.40 7.32
CA LEU A 440 16.07 23.52 8.19
C LEU A 440 16.89 23.61 9.49
N VAL A 441 17.83 22.70 9.67
CA VAL A 441 18.69 22.61 10.85
C VAL A 441 20.15 22.64 10.38
N ASP A 442 21.03 23.36 11.09
CA ASP A 442 22.44 23.36 10.77
C ASP A 442 23.08 21.96 10.89
N ALA A 443 24.24 21.75 10.24
CA ALA A 443 24.86 20.44 10.09
C ALA A 443 25.20 19.76 11.42
N ASP A 444 25.67 20.54 12.43
CA ASP A 444 26.06 19.99 13.74
C ASP A 444 24.81 19.51 14.51
N LYS A 445 23.78 20.34 14.56
CA LYS A 445 22.49 19.99 15.15
C LYS A 445 21.82 18.84 14.39
N ALA A 446 21.87 18.84 13.06
CA ALA A 446 21.34 17.74 12.24
C ALA A 446 22.05 16.41 12.53
N SER A 447 23.39 16.43 12.69
CA SER A 447 24.17 15.25 13.11
C SER A 447 23.73 14.73 14.47
N ALA A 448 23.55 15.60 15.46
CA ALA A 448 23.10 15.23 16.81
C ALA A 448 21.68 14.62 16.78
N ALA A 449 20.75 15.28 16.08
CA ALA A 449 19.37 14.82 15.95
C ALA A 449 19.29 13.46 15.25
N LEU A 450 20.03 13.27 14.14
CA LEU A 450 20.10 11.98 13.44
C LEU A 450 20.69 10.87 14.32
N ALA A 451 21.71 11.16 15.14
CA ALA A 451 22.25 10.18 16.09
C ALA A 451 21.22 9.78 17.14
N THR A 452 20.48 10.74 17.70
CA THR A 452 19.40 10.51 18.68
C THR A 452 18.26 9.68 18.08
N VAL A 453 17.78 10.05 16.87
CA VAL A 453 16.76 9.32 16.13
C VAL A 453 17.20 7.89 15.82
N SER A 454 18.42 7.73 15.29
CA SER A 454 18.97 6.41 14.96
C SER A 454 19.03 5.48 16.16
N LYS A 455 19.52 6.01 17.30
CA LYS A 455 19.67 5.22 18.52
C LYS A 455 18.35 4.75 19.11
N ALA A 456 17.32 5.59 19.09
CA ALA A 456 16.07 5.32 19.78
C ALA A 456 14.95 4.75 18.86
N LEU A 457 14.90 5.19 17.61
CA LEU A 457 13.75 4.91 16.75
C LEU A 457 14.05 3.92 15.61
N LEU A 458 15.31 3.78 15.18
CA LEU A 458 15.62 2.95 14.03
C LEU A 458 15.43 1.46 14.33
N THR A 459 14.74 0.79 13.42
CA THR A 459 14.54 -0.66 13.38
C THR A 459 14.99 -1.20 12.02
N PRO A 460 15.03 -2.52 11.80
CA PRO A 460 15.29 -3.08 10.47
C PRO A 460 14.32 -2.61 9.38
N TYR A 461 13.08 -2.22 9.72
CA TYR A 461 12.03 -1.89 8.75
C TYR A 461 11.69 -0.40 8.67
N GLY A 462 12.40 0.45 9.38
CA GLY A 462 12.20 1.90 9.40
C GLY A 462 12.19 2.49 10.80
N LEU A 463 11.49 3.61 10.98
CA LEU A 463 11.47 4.33 12.25
C LEU A 463 10.21 4.02 13.07
N ARG A 464 10.40 3.74 14.36
CA ARG A 464 9.31 3.71 15.34
C ARG A 464 8.66 5.08 15.46
N THR A 465 7.38 5.11 15.67
CA THR A 465 6.61 6.35 15.88
C THR A 465 6.80 6.97 17.26
N LEU A 466 7.35 6.21 18.20
CA LEU A 466 7.63 6.65 19.56
C LEU A 466 8.87 5.93 20.09
N SER A 467 9.65 6.63 20.92
CA SER A 467 10.80 6.04 21.60
C SER A 467 10.36 4.96 22.60
N PRO A 468 11.06 3.79 22.66
CA PRO A 468 10.80 2.76 23.66
C PRO A 468 10.99 3.22 25.12
N HIS A 469 11.61 4.37 25.34
CA HIS A 469 11.77 4.96 26.68
C HIS A 469 10.57 5.78 27.14
N ASP A 470 9.60 6.06 26.27
CA ASP A 470 8.36 6.76 26.62
C ASP A 470 7.37 5.79 27.27
N ALA A 471 6.71 6.23 28.34
CA ALA A 471 5.76 5.39 29.08
C ALA A 471 4.52 4.96 28.25
N ARG A 472 4.22 5.66 27.16
CA ARG A 472 3.11 5.35 26.23
C ARG A 472 3.48 4.32 25.16
N TYR A 473 4.76 3.91 25.08
CA TYR A 473 5.26 3.02 24.06
C TYR A 473 4.57 1.66 24.09
N GLN A 474 4.15 1.20 22.92
CA GLN A 474 3.56 -0.12 22.69
C GLN A 474 4.26 -0.74 21.48
N GLY A 475 5.17 -1.68 21.74
CA GLY A 475 6.04 -2.27 20.71
C GLY A 475 5.36 -3.25 19.76
N HIS A 476 4.14 -3.71 20.09
CA HIS A 476 3.34 -4.59 19.23
C HIS A 476 2.02 -3.91 18.86
N PHE A 477 1.59 -4.10 17.62
CA PHE A 477 0.34 -3.53 17.14
C PHE A 477 -0.87 -4.09 17.91
N ASN A 478 -1.63 -3.19 18.52
CA ASN A 478 -2.84 -3.49 19.26
C ASN A 478 -3.88 -2.36 19.07
N GLY A 479 -4.26 -2.13 17.79
CA GLY A 479 -5.18 -1.07 17.41
C GLY A 479 -4.59 0.34 17.50
N ASP A 480 -5.47 1.35 17.52
CA ASP A 480 -5.12 2.77 17.41
C ASP A 480 -4.16 3.28 18.50
N GLY A 481 -4.17 2.65 19.67
CA GLY A 481 -3.31 3.04 20.78
C GLY A 481 -1.82 2.86 20.49
N SER A 482 -1.46 1.82 19.75
CA SER A 482 -0.08 1.48 19.35
C SER A 482 0.32 2.07 18.00
N TYR A 483 -0.66 2.38 17.16
CA TYR A 483 -0.48 2.75 15.75
C TYR A 483 0.52 3.88 15.54
N HIS A 484 0.44 4.93 16.38
CA HIS A 484 1.40 6.04 16.42
C HIS A 484 2.19 6.13 17.74
N ASN A 485 2.18 5.07 18.56
CA ASN A 485 2.92 5.01 19.82
C ASN A 485 3.79 3.75 19.93
N GLY A 486 4.41 3.35 18.84
CA GLY A 486 5.36 2.23 18.85
C GLY A 486 5.55 1.59 17.49
N CYS A 487 4.48 1.41 16.71
CA CYS A 487 4.59 0.84 15.36
C CYS A 487 5.62 1.57 14.49
N VAL A 488 6.29 0.80 13.65
CA VAL A 488 7.23 1.29 12.64
C VAL A 488 6.45 1.64 11.37
N TRP A 489 6.76 2.78 10.79
CA TRP A 489 6.16 3.23 9.55
C TRP A 489 7.22 3.34 8.44
N PRO A 490 7.22 2.44 7.45
CA PRO A 490 8.26 2.39 6.41
C PRO A 490 8.37 3.65 5.56
N TRP A 491 7.28 4.41 5.35
CA TRP A 491 7.30 5.61 4.52
C TRP A 491 8.31 6.66 5.02
N LEU A 492 8.53 6.76 6.33
CA LEU A 492 9.51 7.67 6.90
C LEU A 492 10.97 7.31 6.56
N THR A 493 11.21 6.08 6.08
CA THR A 493 12.56 5.65 5.68
C THR A 493 13.09 6.45 4.49
N GLY A 494 12.22 6.89 3.57
CA GLY A 494 12.62 7.77 2.48
C GLY A 494 13.16 9.10 3.00
N TRP A 495 12.45 9.73 3.92
CA TRP A 495 12.84 10.99 4.55
C TRP A 495 14.08 10.85 5.43
N TYR A 496 14.18 9.77 6.19
CA TYR A 496 15.37 9.47 6.99
C TYR A 496 16.59 9.25 6.10
N THR A 497 16.45 8.52 5.00
CA THR A 497 17.50 8.32 4.00
C THR A 497 17.97 9.68 3.41
N GLU A 498 17.04 10.54 3.03
CA GLU A 498 17.36 11.87 2.49
C GLU A 498 18.08 12.74 3.53
N ALA A 499 17.63 12.72 4.78
CA ALA A 499 18.28 13.43 5.88
C ALA A 499 19.73 12.96 6.12
N LEU A 500 19.96 11.64 6.11
CA LEU A 500 21.31 11.07 6.22
C LEU A 500 22.21 11.49 5.07
N ILE A 501 21.72 11.43 3.83
CA ILE A 501 22.47 11.81 2.63
C ILE A 501 22.80 13.30 2.67
N ARG A 502 21.83 14.14 2.98
CA ARG A 502 22.02 15.58 3.09
C ARG A 502 23.07 15.96 4.14
N ASN A 503 23.12 15.20 5.22
CA ASN A 503 24.12 15.38 6.29
C ASN A 503 25.46 14.68 6.00
N GLY A 504 25.75 14.31 4.76
CA GLY A 504 27.02 13.76 4.31
C GLY A 504 27.27 12.29 4.63
N THR A 505 26.23 11.52 5.02
CA THR A 505 26.40 10.07 5.26
C THR A 505 26.66 9.37 3.93
N PRO A 506 27.75 8.60 3.79
CA PRO A 506 28.09 7.91 2.55
C PRO A 506 27.03 6.87 2.16
N GLY A 507 26.81 6.71 0.85
CA GLY A 507 25.86 5.73 0.31
C GLY A 507 26.10 4.29 0.79
N SER A 508 27.36 3.92 1.05
CA SER A 508 27.76 2.61 1.60
C SER A 508 27.24 2.35 3.02
N LYS A 509 26.95 3.39 3.80
CA LYS A 509 26.35 3.29 5.14
C LYS A 509 24.81 3.36 5.10
N VAL A 510 24.24 3.99 4.08
CA VAL A 510 22.78 4.12 3.91
C VAL A 510 22.19 2.88 3.25
N ALA A 511 22.84 2.32 2.24
CA ALA A 511 22.33 1.16 1.50
C ALA A 511 21.95 -0.05 2.39
N PRO A 512 22.71 -0.43 3.44
CA PRO A 512 22.34 -1.56 4.31
C PRO A 512 21.01 -1.35 5.05
N LEU A 513 20.55 -0.12 5.27
CA LEU A 513 19.28 0.17 5.94
C LEU A 513 18.06 -0.30 5.12
N LEU A 514 18.23 -0.50 3.81
CA LEU A 514 17.16 -0.94 2.91
C LEU A 514 17.14 -2.47 2.70
N GLU A 515 18.16 -3.21 3.16
CA GLU A 515 18.25 -4.64 2.92
C GLU A 515 17.14 -5.47 3.61
N PRO A 516 16.73 -5.15 4.88
CA PRO A 516 15.62 -5.88 5.51
C PRO A 516 14.30 -5.72 4.72
N ILE A 517 14.03 -4.53 4.18
CA ILE A 517 12.83 -4.28 3.38
C ILE A 517 12.87 -5.06 2.05
N LYS A 518 14.04 -5.26 1.46
CA LYS A 518 14.19 -6.15 0.29
C LYS A 518 13.84 -7.60 0.61
N THR A 519 14.05 -8.03 1.85
CA THR A 519 13.63 -9.35 2.31
C THR A 519 12.12 -9.41 2.52
N HIS A 520 11.56 -8.34 3.11
CA HIS A 520 10.13 -8.23 3.41
C HIS A 520 9.21 -8.41 2.20
N ILE A 521 9.59 -8.01 0.98
CA ILE A 521 8.74 -8.23 -0.21
C ILE A 521 8.45 -9.71 -0.51
N ARG A 522 9.07 -10.65 0.23
CA ARG A 522 8.79 -12.08 0.18
C ARG A 522 7.86 -12.56 1.28
N GLU A 523 7.39 -11.66 2.12
CA GLU A 523 6.55 -11.91 3.29
C GLU A 523 5.23 -11.15 3.14
N ALA A 524 4.22 -11.48 3.92
CA ALA A 524 2.91 -10.81 3.93
C ALA A 524 2.33 -10.58 2.51
N GLY A 525 2.22 -9.34 2.06
CA GLY A 525 1.84 -8.98 0.70
C GLY A 525 3.02 -9.14 -0.26
N ALA A 526 3.16 -10.31 -0.88
CA ALA A 526 4.30 -10.62 -1.73
C ALA A 526 4.45 -9.64 -2.90
N GLY A 527 5.64 -9.05 -3.04
CA GLY A 527 5.93 -8.00 -4.02
C GLY A 527 5.62 -6.58 -3.57
N PHE A 528 5.05 -6.38 -2.36
CA PHE A 528 4.67 -5.09 -1.80
C PHE A 528 5.38 -4.79 -0.48
N ILE A 529 5.14 -3.61 0.06
CA ILE A 529 5.60 -3.19 1.38
C ILE A 529 4.38 -2.89 2.23
N SER A 530 4.34 -3.48 3.41
CA SER A 530 3.26 -3.29 4.38
C SER A 530 3.20 -1.86 4.89
N GLU A 531 2.05 -1.48 5.41
CA GLU A 531 1.79 -0.17 5.99
C GLU A 531 2.63 0.08 7.23
N ILE A 532 2.61 -0.88 8.17
CA ILE A 532 3.31 -0.81 9.45
C ILE A 532 4.04 -2.12 9.75
N PHE A 533 4.91 -2.05 10.75
CA PHE A 533 5.48 -3.21 11.45
C PHE A 533 5.39 -2.99 12.96
N ASP A 534 5.44 -4.07 13.72
CA ASP A 534 5.68 -3.96 15.15
C ASP A 534 6.97 -3.17 15.43
N GLY A 535 6.98 -2.42 16.52
CA GLY A 535 8.17 -1.71 16.98
C GLY A 535 9.23 -2.62 17.60
N ASP A 536 8.82 -3.80 18.08
CA ASP A 536 9.69 -4.76 18.74
C ASP A 536 9.74 -6.09 17.97
N PHE A 537 10.78 -6.88 18.24
CA PHE A 537 10.94 -8.22 17.67
C PHE A 537 9.69 -9.09 17.96
N PRO A 538 9.18 -9.83 16.97
CA PRO A 538 9.78 -10.16 15.66
C PRO A 538 9.53 -9.15 14.53
N TYR A 539 9.04 -7.94 14.80
CA TYR A 539 8.72 -6.91 13.81
C TYR A 539 7.66 -7.38 12.80
N THR A 540 6.57 -7.92 13.32
CA THR A 540 5.48 -8.47 12.50
C THR A 540 4.89 -7.39 11.59
N PRO A 541 4.77 -7.64 10.27
CA PRO A 541 4.10 -6.71 9.37
C PRO A 541 2.60 -6.65 9.66
N GLY A 542 2.04 -5.45 9.59
CA GLY A 542 0.63 -5.17 9.89
C GLY A 542 0.03 -4.08 9.01
N GLY A 543 -1.21 -3.70 9.31
CA GLY A 543 -1.94 -2.75 8.50
C GLY A 543 -2.26 -3.29 7.10
N CYS A 544 -2.33 -2.41 6.10
CA CYS A 544 -2.42 -2.80 4.70
C CYS A 544 -1.20 -3.61 4.28
N ILE A 545 -1.43 -4.72 3.55
CA ILE A 545 -0.32 -5.53 3.00
C ILE A 545 0.44 -4.81 1.89
N ALA A 546 -0.20 -3.84 1.26
CA ALA A 546 0.31 -3.06 0.14
C ALA A 546 -0.06 -1.60 0.37
N GLN A 547 0.91 -0.78 0.77
CA GLN A 547 0.71 0.63 1.09
C GLN A 547 1.45 1.53 0.12
N ALA A 548 0.73 2.48 -0.50
CA ALA A 548 1.26 3.34 -1.56
C ALA A 548 2.46 4.17 -1.10
N TRP A 549 2.34 4.91 0.01
CA TRP A 549 3.45 5.74 0.49
C TRP A 549 4.65 4.93 0.99
N SER A 550 4.45 3.71 1.51
CA SER A 550 5.57 2.82 1.87
C SER A 550 6.37 2.42 0.63
N VAL A 551 5.67 2.00 -0.44
CA VAL A 551 6.32 1.67 -1.73
C VAL A 551 6.97 2.90 -2.35
N ALA A 552 6.29 4.06 -2.34
CA ALA A 552 6.78 5.32 -2.89
C ALA A 552 8.10 5.76 -2.25
N GLU A 553 8.13 5.82 -0.92
CA GLU A 553 9.25 6.35 -0.18
C GLU A 553 10.45 5.38 -0.14
N ILE A 554 10.20 4.08 -0.13
CA ILE A 554 11.29 3.10 -0.29
C ILE A 554 11.84 3.12 -1.72
N SER A 555 11.00 3.28 -2.75
CA SER A 555 11.47 3.46 -4.13
C SER A 555 12.35 4.71 -4.25
N ARG A 556 11.93 5.83 -3.64
CA ARG A 556 12.69 7.09 -3.59
C ARG A 556 14.03 6.88 -2.88
N ALA A 557 14.05 6.23 -1.71
CA ALA A 557 15.29 5.91 -0.98
C ALA A 557 16.26 5.07 -1.83
N CYS A 558 15.77 4.03 -2.50
CA CYS A 558 16.60 3.19 -3.37
C CYS A 558 17.22 3.97 -4.53
N ARG A 559 16.46 4.88 -5.14
CA ARG A 559 16.95 5.74 -6.23
C ARG A 559 18.02 6.71 -5.74
N MET A 560 17.83 7.37 -4.60
CA MET A 560 18.82 8.26 -3.99
C MET A 560 20.13 7.52 -3.70
N VAL A 561 20.07 6.34 -3.10
CA VAL A 561 21.27 5.51 -2.83
C VAL A 561 21.95 5.06 -4.12
N SER A 562 21.17 4.74 -5.16
CA SER A 562 21.72 4.34 -6.46
C SER A 562 22.45 5.48 -7.19
N LEU A 563 21.98 6.71 -7.03
CA LEU A 563 22.64 7.91 -7.58
C LEU A 563 23.97 8.16 -6.88
N LEU A 564 24.03 8.04 -5.55
CA LEU A 564 25.28 8.21 -4.78
C LEU A 564 26.35 7.19 -5.19
N LYS A 565 25.99 5.91 -5.39
CA LYS A 565 26.94 4.88 -5.85
C LYS A 565 27.58 5.23 -7.19
N LYS A 566 26.86 5.88 -8.09
CA LYS A 566 27.38 6.34 -9.38
C LYS A 566 28.36 7.51 -9.25
N THR A 567 28.17 8.37 -8.26
CA THR A 567 29.06 9.53 -8.00
C THR A 567 30.29 9.13 -7.19
N ASP A 568 30.18 8.14 -6.31
CA ASP A 568 31.30 7.64 -5.49
C ASP A 568 32.24 6.70 -6.26
N GLY A 569 31.94 6.37 -7.53
CA GLY A 569 32.82 5.60 -8.41
C GLY A 569 32.91 4.10 -8.09
N VAL A 570 31.90 3.53 -7.41
CA VAL A 570 31.80 2.11 -7.07
C VAL A 570 30.72 1.42 -7.89
#